data_c64ce579f9b44523ab05402deb837248
#
_entry.id   c64ce579f9b44523ab05402deb837248
#
_cell.length_a   1.000
_cell.length_b   1.000
_cell.length_c   1.000
_cell.angle_alpha   90.00
_cell.angle_beta   90.00
_cell.angle_gamma   90.00
#
_symmetry.space_group_name_H-M   'P 1'
#
loop_
_entity.id
_entity.type
_entity.pdbx_description
1 polymer ?
#
loop_
_entity_poly.entity_id
_entity_poly.type
_entity_poly.pdbx_seq_one_letter_code
_entity_poly.pdbx_strand_id
1 'polypeptide(L)'
;MFPIETRRHSAAHVMAAAIKRLFPEAKLGVGPVIESGFYYDIDIGRPVTQEDLAAIDKGMKRIVSENPAFTREEVSIDEAIKLFQEMGQVYKVELLTDLKTKGTTKVSVEEAQDVDPQNVGVASVYRTGDFVDLCRGPHVTEAKEIGVWKLPKIAGALDAAKSGVRAV
;
A
#
# COMPACT_ATOMS: atom_id res chain seq x y z
N MET A 1 15.76 -8.90 -14.30
CA MET A 1 14.78 -7.78 -14.22
C MET A 1 13.47 -8.37 -13.73
N PHE A 2 12.83 -7.76 -12.73
CA PHE A 2 11.53 -8.23 -12.21
C PHE A 2 10.39 -8.03 -13.23
N PRO A 3 9.34 -8.87 -13.19
CA PRO A 3 8.12 -8.68 -13.96
C PRO A 3 7.51 -7.28 -13.74
N ILE A 4 6.81 -6.76 -14.75
CA ILE A 4 6.26 -5.40 -14.67
C ILE A 4 5.22 -5.27 -13.54
N GLU A 5 4.44 -6.31 -13.29
CA GLU A 5 3.45 -6.35 -12.20
C GLU A 5 4.12 -6.23 -10.84
N THR A 6 5.21 -6.96 -10.60
CA THR A 6 6.00 -6.88 -9.36
C THR A 6 6.59 -5.48 -9.16
N ARG A 7 7.09 -4.86 -10.23
CA ARG A 7 7.62 -3.50 -10.19
C ARG A 7 6.53 -2.47 -9.91
N ARG A 8 5.36 -2.61 -10.53
CA ARG A 8 4.18 -1.76 -10.29
C ARG A 8 3.69 -1.88 -8.85
N HIS A 9 3.59 -3.11 -8.34
CA HIS A 9 3.21 -3.37 -6.96
C HIS A 9 4.19 -2.71 -5.97
N SER A 10 5.48 -2.86 -6.21
CA SER A 10 6.51 -2.22 -5.38
C SER A 10 6.49 -0.69 -5.50
N ALA A 11 6.20 -0.14 -6.67
CA ALA A 11 6.03 1.30 -6.86
C ALA A 11 4.81 1.84 -6.09
N ALA A 12 3.72 1.06 -6.00
CA ALA A 12 2.57 1.41 -5.16
C ALA A 12 2.97 1.54 -3.67
N HIS A 13 3.79 0.61 -3.16
CA HIS A 13 4.32 0.68 -1.80
C HIS A 13 5.27 1.87 -1.58
N VAL A 14 6.14 2.18 -2.54
CA VAL A 14 6.99 3.40 -2.48
C VAL A 14 6.14 4.66 -2.48
N MET A 15 5.03 4.68 -3.24
CA MET A 15 4.07 5.79 -3.21
C MET A 15 3.39 5.91 -1.85
N ALA A 16 2.92 4.80 -1.28
CA ALA A 16 2.31 4.77 0.06
C ALA A 16 3.29 5.24 1.14
N ALA A 17 4.56 4.83 1.07
CA ALA A 17 5.62 5.29 1.95
C ALA A 17 5.85 6.81 1.83
N ALA A 18 5.88 7.35 0.61
CA ALA A 18 6.01 8.79 0.36
C ALA A 18 4.81 9.56 0.93
N ILE A 19 3.59 9.03 0.76
CA ILE A 19 2.36 9.61 1.31
C ILE A 19 2.42 9.65 2.84
N LYS A 20 2.82 8.57 3.50
CA LYS A 20 2.94 8.52 4.97
C LYS A 20 4.01 9.47 5.50
N ARG A 21 5.11 9.69 4.79
CA ARG A 21 6.12 10.70 5.16
C ARG A 21 5.59 12.14 5.03
N LEU A 22 4.75 12.41 4.03
CA LEU A 22 4.13 13.74 3.80
C LEU A 22 2.92 13.99 4.69
N PHE A 23 2.12 12.96 4.91
CA PHE A 23 0.88 12.98 5.66
C PHE A 23 0.89 11.86 6.71
N PRO A 24 1.51 12.07 7.88
CA PRO A 24 1.63 11.02 8.90
C PRO A 24 0.30 10.41 9.36
N GLU A 25 -0.78 11.21 9.35
CA GLU A 25 -2.13 10.77 9.71
C GLU A 25 -2.90 10.09 8.56
N ALA A 26 -2.30 9.98 7.37
CA ALA A 26 -2.96 9.35 6.22
C ALA A 26 -3.32 7.90 6.53
N LYS A 27 -4.56 7.54 6.19
CA LYS A 27 -5.06 6.16 6.25
C LYS A 27 -4.95 5.54 4.87
N LEU A 28 -4.39 4.36 4.84
CA LEU A 28 -4.13 3.63 3.61
C LEU A 28 -5.19 2.53 3.43
N GLY A 29 -5.85 2.53 2.29
CA GLY A 29 -6.74 1.47 1.87
C GLY A 29 -5.99 0.36 1.14
N VAL A 30 -6.43 0.04 -0.07
CA VAL A 30 -5.81 -0.96 -0.95
C VAL A 30 -5.05 -0.29 -2.09
N GLY A 31 -3.99 -0.96 -2.55
CA GLY A 31 -3.11 -0.46 -3.61
C GLY A 31 -2.91 -1.47 -4.73
N PRO A 32 -3.97 -1.89 -5.46
CA PRO A 32 -3.85 -2.94 -6.46
C PRO A 32 -3.08 -2.49 -7.70
N VAL A 33 -2.39 -3.46 -8.30
CA VAL A 33 -1.87 -3.36 -9.65
C VAL A 33 -3.04 -3.53 -10.63
N ILE A 34 -3.07 -2.68 -11.65
CA ILE A 34 -4.06 -2.71 -12.73
C ILE A 34 -3.34 -2.89 -14.06
N GLU A 35 -4.08 -3.22 -15.12
CA GLU A 35 -3.54 -3.50 -16.46
C GLU A 35 -2.61 -2.37 -16.97
N SER A 36 -2.94 -1.12 -16.71
CA SER A 36 -2.18 0.05 -17.19
C SER A 36 -1.36 0.75 -16.10
N GLY A 37 -1.08 0.10 -14.95
CA GLY A 37 -0.31 0.73 -13.87
C GLY A 37 -0.67 0.22 -12.48
N PHE A 38 -0.82 1.14 -11.56
CA PHE A 38 -1.28 0.87 -10.18
C PHE A 38 -2.02 2.09 -9.63
N TYR A 39 -2.78 1.90 -8.58
CA TYR A 39 -3.33 3.01 -7.79
C TYR A 39 -3.22 2.69 -6.29
N TYR A 40 -3.49 3.68 -5.46
CA TYR A 40 -3.61 3.49 -4.03
C TYR A 40 -4.75 4.36 -3.49
N ASP A 41 -5.65 3.76 -2.75
CA ASP A 41 -6.70 4.47 -2.03
C ASP A 41 -6.12 5.07 -0.76
N ILE A 42 -6.25 6.38 -0.63
CA ILE A 42 -5.72 7.13 0.51
C ILE A 42 -6.77 8.08 1.07
N ASP A 43 -6.75 8.25 2.38
CA ASP A 43 -7.50 9.27 3.08
C ASP A 43 -6.52 10.15 3.86
N ILE A 44 -6.37 11.39 3.42
CA ILE A 44 -5.55 12.42 4.07
C ILE A 44 -6.40 13.47 4.79
N GLY A 45 -7.70 13.18 5.01
CA GLY A 45 -8.65 14.09 5.65
C GLY A 45 -9.18 15.20 4.73
N ARG A 46 -8.75 15.25 3.48
CA ARG A 46 -9.19 16.17 2.42
C ARG A 46 -8.93 15.59 1.03
N PRO A 47 -9.55 16.14 -0.03
CA PRO A 47 -9.20 15.74 -1.40
C PRO A 47 -7.73 16.01 -1.72
N VAL A 48 -7.11 15.09 -2.47
CA VAL A 48 -5.74 15.24 -2.98
C VAL A 48 -5.70 16.27 -4.10
N THR A 49 -4.70 17.14 -4.10
CA THR A 49 -4.50 18.18 -5.11
C THR A 49 -3.37 17.83 -6.08
N GLN A 50 -3.21 18.61 -7.16
CA GLN A 50 -2.09 18.46 -8.10
C GLN A 50 -0.73 18.77 -7.43
N GLU A 51 -0.72 19.69 -6.47
CA GLU A 51 0.48 20.02 -5.68
C GLU A 51 0.89 18.83 -4.79
N ASP A 52 -0.10 18.15 -4.21
CA ASP A 52 0.14 16.91 -3.45
C ASP A 52 0.76 15.83 -4.34
N LEU A 53 0.29 15.65 -5.57
CA LEU A 53 0.88 14.69 -6.52
C LEU A 53 2.34 15.01 -6.80
N ALA A 54 2.68 16.28 -7.01
CA ALA A 54 4.06 16.71 -7.24
C ALA A 54 4.94 16.45 -6.01
N ALA A 55 4.41 16.67 -4.80
CA ALA A 55 5.10 16.39 -3.55
C ALA A 55 5.29 14.87 -3.35
N ILE A 56 4.27 14.06 -3.64
CA ILE A 56 4.33 12.60 -3.58
C ILE A 56 5.39 12.07 -4.56
N ASP A 57 5.41 12.53 -5.82
CA ASP A 57 6.41 12.13 -6.81
C ASP A 57 7.84 12.44 -6.36
N LYS A 58 8.04 13.63 -5.79
CA LYS A 58 9.33 14.02 -5.20
C LYS A 58 9.71 13.13 -4.03
N GLY A 59 8.75 12.79 -3.17
CA GLY A 59 8.93 11.85 -2.05
C GLY A 59 9.32 10.45 -2.52
N MET A 60 8.64 9.93 -3.55
CA MET A 60 8.99 8.64 -4.17
C MET A 60 10.42 8.64 -4.73
N LYS A 61 10.81 9.68 -5.47
CA LYS A 61 12.18 9.82 -5.99
C LYS A 61 13.22 9.81 -4.89
N ARG A 62 12.93 10.46 -3.75
CA ARG A 62 13.80 10.44 -2.59
C ARG A 62 13.94 9.03 -2.01
N ILE A 63 12.84 8.31 -1.79
CA ILE A 63 12.86 6.93 -1.28
C ILE A 63 13.65 6.02 -2.22
N VAL A 64 13.43 6.11 -3.54
CA VAL A 64 14.19 5.33 -4.52
C VAL A 64 15.69 5.68 -4.49
N SER A 65 16.04 6.95 -4.25
CA SER A 65 17.45 7.36 -4.08
C SER A 65 18.06 6.77 -2.81
N GLU A 66 17.30 6.70 -1.71
CA GLU A 66 17.71 6.04 -0.45
C GLU A 66 17.87 4.51 -0.63
N ASN A 67 17.18 3.94 -1.59
CA ASN A 67 17.22 2.54 -1.99
C ASN A 67 16.99 1.52 -0.86
N PRO A 68 15.92 1.65 -0.05
CA PRO A 68 15.63 0.67 0.98
C PRO A 68 15.29 -0.70 0.38
N ALA A 69 15.64 -1.75 1.11
CA ALA A 69 15.24 -3.11 0.80
C ALA A 69 13.75 -3.32 1.10
N PHE A 70 13.13 -4.23 0.34
CA PHE A 70 11.82 -4.79 0.65
C PHE A 70 11.99 -6.09 1.43
N THR A 71 11.56 -6.10 2.67
CA THR A 71 11.64 -7.29 3.53
C THR A 71 10.27 -7.79 3.91
N ARG A 72 10.03 -9.11 3.73
CA ARG A 72 8.79 -9.78 4.08
C ARG A 72 8.90 -10.45 5.44
N GLU A 73 7.90 -10.24 6.28
CA GLU A 73 7.75 -10.92 7.56
C GLU A 73 6.36 -11.59 7.62
N GLU A 74 6.30 -12.75 8.25
CA GLU A 74 5.02 -13.39 8.62
C GLU A 74 4.80 -13.20 10.11
N VAL A 75 3.61 -12.71 10.45
CA VAL A 75 3.18 -12.46 11.83
C VAL A 75 1.81 -13.10 12.06
N SER A 76 1.46 -13.38 13.31
CA SER A 76 0.10 -13.80 13.62
C SER A 76 -0.90 -12.69 13.27
N ILE A 77 -2.14 -13.07 13.00
CA ILE A 77 -3.20 -12.10 12.69
C ILE A 77 -3.38 -11.09 13.84
N ASP A 78 -3.22 -11.53 15.08
CA ASP A 78 -3.36 -10.68 16.27
C ASP A 78 -2.22 -9.67 16.41
N GLU A 79 -0.99 -10.08 16.12
CA GLU A 79 0.15 -9.17 16.04
C GLU A 79 -0.01 -8.15 14.93
N ALA A 80 -0.51 -8.57 13.76
CA ALA A 80 -0.80 -7.65 12.65
C ALA A 80 -1.88 -6.63 13.05
N ILE A 81 -2.99 -7.06 13.66
CA ILE A 81 -4.04 -6.17 14.14
C ILE A 81 -3.46 -5.14 15.09
N LYS A 82 -2.68 -5.57 16.09
CA LYS A 82 -2.05 -4.67 17.06
C LYS A 82 -1.10 -3.67 16.37
N LEU A 83 -0.25 -4.15 15.46
CA LEU A 83 0.68 -3.31 14.70
C LEU A 83 -0.05 -2.19 13.95
N PHE A 84 -1.10 -2.54 13.18
CA PHE A 84 -1.84 -1.56 12.40
C PHE A 84 -2.75 -0.67 13.25
N GLN A 85 -3.20 -1.12 14.43
CA GLN A 85 -3.87 -0.27 15.42
C GLN A 85 -2.92 0.81 15.95
N GLU A 86 -1.71 0.44 16.35
CA GLU A 86 -0.68 1.38 16.82
C GLU A 86 -0.28 2.39 15.74
N MET A 87 -0.32 1.99 14.47
CA MET A 87 -0.07 2.85 13.31
C MET A 87 -1.28 3.70 12.88
N GLY A 88 -2.45 3.54 13.51
CA GLY A 88 -3.69 4.25 13.15
C GLY A 88 -4.26 3.84 11.78
N GLN A 89 -3.91 2.66 11.27
CA GLN A 89 -4.34 2.16 9.95
C GLN A 89 -5.67 1.41 10.05
N VAL A 90 -6.75 2.17 10.25
CA VAL A 90 -8.09 1.63 10.55
C VAL A 90 -8.61 0.67 9.49
N TYR A 91 -8.36 0.93 8.20
CA TYR A 91 -8.83 0.05 7.12
C TYR A 91 -8.12 -1.31 7.12
N LYS A 92 -6.83 -1.34 7.47
CA LYS A 92 -6.06 -2.60 7.61
C LYS A 92 -6.54 -3.39 8.83
N VAL A 93 -6.86 -2.70 9.92
CA VAL A 93 -7.43 -3.32 11.13
C VAL A 93 -8.80 -3.93 10.85
N GLU A 94 -9.68 -3.22 10.14
CA GLU A 94 -11.00 -3.73 9.74
C GLU A 94 -10.86 -4.99 8.88
N LEU A 95 -10.02 -4.95 7.85
CA LEU A 95 -9.76 -6.08 6.97
C LEU A 95 -9.27 -7.33 7.74
N LEU A 96 -8.28 -7.15 8.61
CA LEU A 96 -7.73 -8.24 9.43
C LEU A 96 -8.74 -8.78 10.44
N THR A 97 -9.54 -7.91 11.05
CA THR A 97 -10.58 -8.29 12.00
C THR A 97 -11.69 -9.07 11.30
N ASP A 98 -12.09 -8.64 10.12
CA ASP A 98 -13.09 -9.34 9.31
C ASP A 98 -12.58 -10.71 8.86
N LEU A 99 -11.32 -10.80 8.44
CA LEU A 99 -10.68 -12.07 8.09
C LEU A 99 -10.67 -13.03 9.29
N LYS A 100 -10.31 -12.55 10.48
CA LYS A 100 -10.28 -13.36 11.71
C LYS A 100 -11.66 -13.85 12.14
N THR A 101 -12.68 -13.00 12.04
CA THR A 101 -14.02 -13.28 12.61
C THR A 101 -14.96 -13.96 11.63
N LYS A 102 -14.89 -13.60 10.35
CA LYS A 102 -15.84 -14.06 9.31
C LYS A 102 -15.22 -15.13 8.39
N GLY A 103 -13.92 -15.40 8.55
CA GLY A 103 -13.20 -16.28 7.64
C GLY A 103 -13.17 -15.74 6.20
N THR A 104 -13.00 -16.64 5.25
CA THR A 104 -12.68 -16.33 3.84
C THR A 104 -13.82 -15.72 3.01
N THR A 105 -14.98 -15.45 3.56
CA THR A 105 -16.20 -15.33 2.76
C THR A 105 -16.41 -13.99 2.04
N LYS A 106 -15.59 -12.95 2.28
CA LYS A 106 -15.84 -11.62 1.68
C LYS A 106 -14.58 -10.77 1.44
N VAL A 107 -13.46 -11.39 1.16
CA VAL A 107 -12.29 -10.64 0.71
C VAL A 107 -12.45 -10.33 -0.78
N SER A 108 -12.45 -9.07 -1.17
CA SER A 108 -12.47 -8.66 -2.58
C SER A 108 -11.18 -9.08 -3.31
N VAL A 109 -11.18 -9.03 -4.64
CA VAL A 109 -9.98 -9.36 -5.44
C VAL A 109 -8.83 -8.40 -5.10
N GLU A 110 -9.16 -7.14 -4.83
CA GLU A 110 -8.20 -6.11 -4.43
C GLU A 110 -7.61 -6.39 -3.05
N GLU A 111 -8.45 -6.72 -2.07
CA GLU A 111 -8.04 -7.05 -0.71
C GLU A 111 -7.25 -8.37 -0.62
N ALA A 112 -7.44 -9.30 -1.56
CA ALA A 112 -6.69 -10.54 -1.65
C ALA A 112 -5.18 -10.32 -1.95
N GLN A 113 -4.76 -9.13 -2.31
CA GLN A 113 -3.35 -8.75 -2.39
C GLN A 113 -2.74 -8.49 -1.00
N ASP A 114 -3.55 -8.08 -0.06
CA ASP A 114 -3.13 -7.76 1.30
C ASP A 114 -3.16 -8.99 2.22
N VAL A 115 -4.19 -9.83 2.11
CA VAL A 115 -4.42 -10.97 3.00
C VAL A 115 -4.63 -12.27 2.22
N ASP A 116 -4.24 -13.40 2.84
CA ASP A 116 -4.54 -14.72 2.29
C ASP A 116 -5.87 -15.24 2.84
N PRO A 117 -6.92 -15.30 2.03
CA PRO A 117 -8.22 -15.79 2.48
C PRO A 117 -8.21 -17.27 2.88
N GLN A 118 -7.19 -18.04 2.51
CA GLN A 118 -7.05 -19.45 2.89
C GLN A 118 -6.26 -19.63 4.19
N ASN A 119 -5.60 -18.60 4.69
CA ASN A 119 -4.80 -18.65 5.92
C ASN A 119 -5.17 -17.51 6.87
N VAL A 120 -6.24 -17.69 7.60
CA VAL A 120 -6.80 -16.70 8.55
C VAL A 120 -5.99 -16.53 9.83
N GLY A 121 -4.96 -17.33 10.04
CA GLY A 121 -4.13 -17.30 11.26
C GLY A 121 -2.85 -16.47 11.11
N VAL A 122 -2.42 -16.18 9.88
CA VAL A 122 -1.15 -15.54 9.57
C VAL A 122 -1.36 -14.39 8.59
N ALA A 123 -0.71 -13.26 8.85
CA ALA A 123 -0.61 -12.15 7.93
C ALA A 123 0.84 -11.95 7.48
N SER A 124 1.05 -11.53 6.25
CA SER A 124 2.37 -11.06 5.81
C SER A 124 2.42 -9.53 5.78
N VAL A 125 3.52 -9.00 6.26
CA VAL A 125 3.83 -7.58 6.20
C VAL A 125 5.12 -7.36 5.42
N TYR A 126 5.17 -6.28 4.67
CA TYR A 126 6.39 -5.81 4.01
C TYR A 126 6.89 -4.55 4.65
N ARG A 127 8.21 -4.51 4.89
CA ARG A 127 8.92 -3.32 5.34
C ARG A 127 9.74 -2.74 4.20
N THR A 128 9.70 -1.42 4.06
CA THR A 128 10.48 -0.67 3.08
C THR A 128 11.01 0.59 3.77
N GLY A 129 12.22 0.52 4.31
CA GLY A 129 12.73 1.54 5.23
C GLY A 129 11.91 1.60 6.51
N ASP A 130 11.39 2.77 6.81
CA ASP A 130 10.50 3.06 7.96
C ASP A 130 9.01 2.74 7.70
N PHE A 131 8.66 2.40 6.46
CA PHE A 131 7.29 2.09 6.06
C PHE A 131 6.98 0.60 6.23
N VAL A 132 5.80 0.30 6.77
CA VAL A 132 5.27 -1.06 6.91
C VAL A 132 3.88 -1.12 6.31
N ASP A 133 3.62 -2.14 5.50
CA ASP A 133 2.29 -2.38 4.94
C ASP A 133 1.88 -3.85 5.02
N LEU A 134 0.59 -4.07 5.09
CA LEU A 134 -0.03 -5.39 4.99
C LEU A 134 -0.01 -5.81 3.52
N CYS A 135 0.69 -6.89 3.18
CA CYS A 135 0.81 -7.32 1.80
C CYS A 135 1.34 -8.74 1.67
N ARG A 136 0.84 -9.47 0.67
CA ARG A 136 1.33 -10.81 0.32
C ARG A 136 2.57 -10.78 -0.58
N GLY A 137 2.81 -9.68 -1.27
CA GLY A 137 3.83 -9.59 -2.33
C GLY A 137 3.38 -10.21 -3.65
N PRO A 138 4.31 -10.53 -4.58
CA PRO A 138 5.75 -10.30 -4.45
C PRO A 138 6.15 -8.83 -4.67
N HIS A 139 7.34 -8.49 -4.19
CA HIS A 139 7.99 -7.19 -4.42
C HIS A 139 9.39 -7.36 -5.03
N VAL A 140 9.94 -6.25 -5.52
CA VAL A 140 11.37 -6.16 -5.87
C VAL A 140 12.23 -6.30 -4.61
N THR A 141 13.51 -6.54 -4.77
CA THR A 141 14.45 -6.66 -3.63
C THR A 141 14.79 -5.29 -3.04
N GLU A 142 14.98 -4.30 -3.90
CA GLU A 142 15.38 -2.94 -3.52
C GLU A 142 14.60 -1.89 -4.32
N ALA A 143 14.37 -0.72 -3.73
CA ALA A 143 13.51 0.32 -4.30
C ALA A 143 13.95 0.82 -5.69
N LYS A 144 15.23 0.84 -6.01
CA LYS A 144 15.73 1.23 -7.35
C LYS A 144 15.26 0.32 -8.48
N GLU A 145 14.88 -0.91 -8.18
CA GLU A 145 14.45 -1.90 -9.17
C GLU A 145 13.02 -1.66 -9.68
N ILE A 146 12.26 -0.74 -9.07
CA ILE A 146 10.94 -0.34 -9.58
C ILE A 146 11.03 0.35 -10.94
N GLY A 147 12.14 1.03 -11.24
CA GLY A 147 12.38 1.72 -12.50
C GLY A 147 11.68 3.07 -12.61
N VAL A 148 11.15 3.38 -13.81
CA VAL A 148 10.52 4.67 -14.11
C VAL A 148 9.00 4.56 -13.91
N TRP A 149 8.40 5.61 -13.36
CA TRP A 149 6.95 5.77 -13.17
C TRP A 149 6.49 7.17 -13.56
N LYS A 150 5.17 7.34 -13.67
CA LYS A 150 4.51 8.64 -13.77
C LYS A 150 3.27 8.64 -12.87
N LEU A 151 3.00 9.75 -12.22
CA LEU A 151 1.77 10.01 -11.46
C LEU A 151 0.87 10.99 -12.23
N PRO A 152 0.12 10.54 -13.25
CA PRO A 152 -0.54 11.46 -14.17
C PRO A 152 -1.86 12.03 -13.62
N LYS A 153 -2.53 11.34 -12.69
CA LYS A 153 -3.91 11.67 -12.31
C LYS A 153 -4.24 11.34 -10.86
N ILE A 154 -5.09 12.20 -10.30
CA ILE A 154 -5.90 11.88 -9.14
C ILE A 154 -7.14 11.15 -9.66
N ALA A 155 -7.37 9.92 -9.19
CA ALA A 155 -8.65 9.26 -9.41
C ALA A 155 -9.65 9.79 -8.38
N GLY A 156 -10.83 10.19 -8.82
CA GLY A 156 -11.94 10.49 -7.91
C GLY A 156 -12.29 9.23 -7.12
N ALA A 157 -12.53 9.39 -5.82
CA ALA A 157 -12.98 8.30 -4.98
C ALA A 157 -14.43 7.92 -5.30
N LEU A 158 -14.75 6.65 -5.18
CA LEU A 158 -16.13 6.16 -5.13
C LEU A 158 -16.85 6.62 -3.86
N ASP A 159 -16.11 7.07 -2.86
CA ASP A 159 -16.60 7.62 -1.59
C ASP A 159 -16.04 9.04 -1.41
N ALA A 160 -16.89 10.01 -1.04
CA ALA A 160 -16.53 11.44 -0.94
C ALA A 160 -15.40 11.73 0.08
N ALA A 161 -15.04 10.76 0.94
CA ALA A 161 -13.99 10.87 1.96
C ALA A 161 -12.63 10.31 1.51
N LYS A 162 -12.56 9.54 0.43
CA LYS A 162 -11.33 8.88 -0.02
C LYS A 162 -10.86 9.45 -1.35
N SER A 163 -9.59 9.66 -1.49
CA SER A 163 -8.95 10.01 -2.77
C SER A 163 -8.05 8.86 -3.22
N GLY A 164 -8.06 8.55 -4.51
CA GLY A 164 -7.13 7.59 -5.09
C GLY A 164 -6.03 8.30 -5.87
N VAL A 165 -4.81 7.85 -5.76
CA VAL A 165 -3.70 8.28 -6.61
C VAL A 165 -3.37 7.16 -7.58
N ARG A 166 -3.43 7.45 -8.89
CA ARG A 166 -3.06 6.53 -9.96
C ARG A 166 -1.67 6.84 -10.50
N ALA A 167 -0.95 5.78 -10.85
CA ALA A 167 0.30 5.84 -11.55
C ALA A 167 0.36 4.82 -12.71
N VAL A 168 1.18 5.08 -13.68
CA VAL A 168 1.51 4.21 -14.82
C VAL A 168 3.00 4.02 -14.95
#